data_83c18332a3ab859a388484befc1c9759
#
_entry.id   83c18332a3ab859a388484befc1c9759
#
_cell.length_a   1.000
_cell.length_b   1.000
_cell.length_c   1.000
_cell.angle_alpha   90.00
_cell.angle_beta   90.00
_cell.angle_gamma   90.00
#
_symmetry.space_group_name_H-M   'P 1'
#
loop_
_entity.id
_entity.type
_entity.pdbx_description
1 polymer ?
#
loop_
_entity_poly.entity_id
_entity_poly.type
_entity_poly.pdbx_seq_one_letter_code
_entity_poly.pdbx_strand_id
1 'polypeptide(L)'
;VALDYILRYNKGDENQQLLITDSYNADKPTEGWTVLNQKWTEGADWKTYTSANFDIPTAFLGKKVRIAFRYNSDNKSGSTWQVKNVKLALGHLDQPVQPTPTPTPDPAPKPTPDPTPAPAPSGNNLLSNAGFESWDATAPAVWKSSIGNATLSQSTTAHGGQYAVKVTGDARANKRLSYAELSLKAGTYTFSFYVNGAEANAHLKTGYAIMTDHKVADYKTDYLYGNSTAVPQGTWTLVTHTFKLDQPKTICLLIMNQKGSGAFLVDDATLSTTDGGVQ
;
A
#
# COMPACT_ATOMS: atom_id res chain seq x y z
N VAL A 1 8.00 9.23 2.23
CA VAL A 1 6.84 10.13 2.35
C VAL A 1 6.20 10.27 0.99
N ALA A 2 4.89 10.08 0.89
CA ALA A 2 4.12 10.33 -0.32
C ALA A 2 3.17 11.50 -0.10
N LEU A 3 2.94 12.28 -1.13
CA LEU A 3 1.96 13.37 -1.11
C LEU A 3 1.49 13.73 -2.53
N ASP A 4 0.36 14.40 -2.61
CA ASP A 4 -0.09 15.05 -3.83
C ASP A 4 0.03 16.57 -3.67
N TYR A 5 0.48 17.25 -4.73
CA TYR A 5 0.65 18.69 -4.71
C TYR A 5 0.21 19.37 -6.00
N ILE A 6 -0.12 20.65 -5.91
CA ILE A 6 -0.16 21.60 -7.03
C ILE A 6 0.86 22.67 -6.73
N LEU A 7 1.74 22.94 -7.68
CA LEU A 7 2.67 24.08 -7.66
C LEU A 7 2.39 24.97 -8.85
N ARG A 8 2.23 26.27 -8.59
CA ARG A 8 2.07 27.30 -9.61
C ARG A 8 3.03 28.44 -9.32
N TYR A 9 3.48 29.09 -10.39
CA TYR A 9 4.40 30.23 -10.30
C TYR A 9 5.70 29.86 -9.57
N ASN A 10 6.29 28.70 -9.92
CA ASN A 10 7.50 28.21 -9.28
C ASN A 10 8.65 29.23 -9.37
N LYS A 11 9.19 29.60 -8.22
CA LYS A 11 10.31 30.57 -8.09
C LYS A 11 11.62 29.90 -7.67
N GLY A 12 11.64 28.61 -7.57
CA GLY A 12 12.77 27.81 -7.16
C GLY A 12 12.37 26.74 -6.14
N ASP A 13 13.08 25.63 -6.12
CA ASP A 13 12.78 24.51 -5.22
C ASP A 13 12.99 24.85 -3.74
N GLU A 14 13.75 25.91 -3.45
CA GLU A 14 13.97 26.45 -2.10
C GLU A 14 12.75 27.19 -1.54
N ASN A 15 11.79 27.59 -2.38
CA ASN A 15 10.58 28.27 -1.93
C ASN A 15 9.58 27.30 -1.27
N GLN A 16 9.60 26.05 -1.64
CA GLN A 16 8.78 25.01 -1.06
C GLN A 16 9.65 23.78 -0.74
N GLN A 17 9.73 23.38 0.52
CA GLN A 17 10.61 22.30 0.95
C GLN A 17 9.88 21.33 1.86
N LEU A 18 10.10 20.04 1.65
CA LEU A 18 9.75 19.00 2.59
C LEU A 18 10.97 18.72 3.48
N LEU A 19 10.76 18.72 4.78
CA LEU A 19 11.82 18.64 5.78
C LEU A 19 11.59 17.44 6.70
N ILE A 20 12.68 16.86 7.20
CA ILE A 20 12.66 15.79 8.21
C ILE A 20 13.64 16.11 9.35
N THR A 21 13.29 15.73 10.57
CA THR A 21 14.18 15.77 11.74
C THR A 21 13.86 14.65 12.73
N ASP A 22 14.87 14.15 13.44
CA ASP A 22 14.76 13.26 14.61
C ASP A 22 15.04 13.97 15.93
N SER A 23 15.36 15.27 15.87
CA SER A 23 15.83 16.08 17.00
C SER A 23 15.09 17.43 17.11
N TYR A 24 13.75 17.43 16.90
CA TYR A 24 12.95 18.65 16.98
C TYR A 24 13.07 19.34 18.35
N ASN A 25 13.40 20.63 18.33
CA ASN A 25 13.41 21.50 19.49
C ASN A 25 12.32 22.58 19.36
N ALA A 26 11.39 22.63 20.32
CA ALA A 26 10.29 23.59 20.32
C ALA A 26 10.76 25.05 20.52
N ASP A 27 11.88 25.27 21.23
CA ASP A 27 12.44 26.61 21.44
C ASP A 27 13.20 27.14 20.21
N LYS A 28 13.53 26.23 19.29
CA LYS A 28 14.23 26.52 18.04
C LYS A 28 13.58 25.77 16.87
N PRO A 29 12.33 26.08 16.53
CA PRO A 29 11.52 25.26 15.61
C PRO A 29 12.02 25.26 14.17
N THR A 30 12.92 26.16 13.81
CA THR A 30 13.49 26.28 12.46
C THR A 30 14.85 25.60 12.29
N GLU A 31 15.47 25.15 13.38
CA GLU A 31 16.79 24.52 13.38
C GLU A 31 16.70 22.98 13.34
N GLY A 32 17.79 22.30 12.94
CA GLY A 32 17.92 20.84 12.99
C GLY A 32 17.11 20.07 11.95
N TRP A 33 16.71 20.70 10.87
CA TRP A 33 15.97 20.07 9.78
C TRP A 33 16.88 19.67 8.63
N THR A 34 16.63 18.49 8.07
CA THR A 34 17.20 18.03 6.81
C THR A 34 16.17 18.19 5.70
N VAL A 35 16.57 18.82 4.59
CA VAL A 35 15.73 18.91 3.40
C VAL A 35 15.73 17.56 2.70
N LEU A 36 14.54 17.02 2.45
CA LEU A 36 14.39 15.89 1.56
C LEU A 36 14.54 16.40 0.12
N ASN A 37 15.62 16.00 -0.55
CA ASN A 37 15.94 16.49 -1.90
C ASN A 37 14.80 16.29 -2.87
N GLN A 38 14.37 17.38 -3.51
CA GLN A 38 13.21 17.40 -4.38
C GLN A 38 13.41 18.38 -5.52
N LYS A 39 12.96 17.96 -6.69
CA LYS A 39 12.55 18.88 -7.74
C LYS A 39 11.04 18.93 -7.81
N TRP A 40 10.49 20.10 -7.69
CA TRP A 40 9.07 20.31 -7.81
C TRP A 40 8.71 20.67 -9.26
N THR A 41 7.72 19.99 -9.80
CA THR A 41 7.24 20.28 -11.17
C THR A 41 6.04 21.21 -11.10
N GLU A 42 6.11 22.33 -11.84
CA GLU A 42 4.99 23.23 -11.96
C GLU A 42 3.85 22.57 -12.74
N GLY A 43 2.65 22.58 -12.16
CA GLY A 43 1.45 22.04 -12.78
C GLY A 43 0.88 22.97 -13.86
N ALA A 44 0.10 22.41 -14.77
CA ALA A 44 -0.55 23.16 -15.84
C ALA A 44 -1.77 23.97 -15.36
N ASP A 45 -2.43 23.51 -14.30
CA ASP A 45 -3.68 24.11 -13.81
C ASP A 45 -3.79 24.05 -12.27
N TRP A 46 -4.95 24.47 -11.73
CA TRP A 46 -5.28 24.48 -10.31
C TRP A 46 -6.13 23.26 -9.88
N LYS A 47 -6.32 22.28 -10.74
CA LYS A 47 -7.21 21.14 -10.50
C LYS A 47 -6.46 19.83 -10.49
N THR A 48 -5.40 19.73 -11.30
CA THR A 48 -4.63 18.50 -11.48
C THR A 48 -3.49 18.44 -10.47
N TYR A 49 -3.56 17.50 -9.54
CA TYR A 49 -2.52 17.24 -8.56
C TYR A 49 -1.44 16.32 -9.14
N THR A 50 -0.20 16.64 -8.87
CA THR A 50 0.96 15.79 -9.14
C THR A 50 1.27 14.98 -7.89
N SER A 51 1.44 13.67 -8.03
CA SER A 51 1.89 12.83 -6.92
C SER A 51 3.42 12.83 -6.83
N ALA A 52 3.94 12.90 -5.61
CA ALA A 52 5.37 12.86 -5.33
C ALA A 52 5.69 11.89 -4.19
N ASN A 53 6.82 11.20 -4.33
CA ASN A 53 7.34 10.26 -3.37
C ASN A 53 8.75 10.67 -2.94
N PHE A 54 9.04 10.51 -1.64
CA PHE A 54 10.29 10.96 -1.02
C PHE A 54 10.84 9.86 -0.13
N ASP A 55 12.02 9.38 -0.44
CA ASP A 55 12.70 8.44 0.44
C ASP A 55 13.17 9.13 1.71
N ILE A 56 12.96 8.47 2.84
CA ILE A 56 13.54 8.89 4.11
C ILE A 56 14.99 8.43 4.12
N PRO A 57 15.96 9.35 4.29
CA PRO A 57 17.37 8.98 4.37
C PRO A 57 17.62 7.94 5.46
N THR A 58 18.54 7.01 5.21
CA THR A 58 18.87 5.90 6.11
C THR A 58 19.22 6.34 7.54
N ALA A 59 19.76 7.54 7.69
CA ALA A 59 20.07 8.13 9.00
C ALA A 59 18.83 8.33 9.91
N PHE A 60 17.64 8.34 9.36
CA PHE A 60 16.36 8.50 10.07
C PHE A 60 15.57 7.20 10.22
N LEU A 61 16.00 6.10 9.63
CA LEU A 61 15.31 4.81 9.73
C LEU A 61 15.36 4.29 11.17
N GLY A 62 14.22 3.77 11.63
CA GLY A 62 14.05 3.26 13.00
C GLY A 62 13.97 4.34 14.08
N LYS A 63 13.99 5.62 13.72
CA LYS A 63 13.89 6.74 14.65
C LYS A 63 12.51 7.37 14.66
N LYS A 64 12.14 8.00 15.76
CA LYS A 64 10.98 8.87 15.83
C LYS A 64 11.31 10.17 15.11
N VAL A 65 10.65 10.44 14.00
CA VAL A 65 10.90 11.62 13.19
C VAL A 65 9.68 12.56 13.14
N ARG A 66 9.94 13.81 12.78
CA ARG A 66 8.91 14.78 12.39
C ARG A 66 9.14 15.19 10.93
N ILE A 67 8.03 15.41 10.23
CA ILE A 67 8.00 15.94 8.87
C ILE A 67 7.43 17.37 8.95
N ALA A 68 8.01 18.28 8.20
CA ALA A 68 7.52 19.65 8.08
C ALA A 68 7.52 20.13 6.63
N PHE A 69 6.61 21.02 6.34
CA PHE A 69 6.54 21.75 5.09
C PHE A 69 7.03 23.17 5.34
N ARG A 70 8.11 23.56 4.68
CA ARG A 70 8.64 24.92 4.74
C ARG A 70 8.32 25.66 3.46
N TYR A 71 7.71 26.81 3.61
CA TYR A 71 7.46 27.73 2.51
C TYR A 71 8.24 29.02 2.73
N ASN A 72 9.07 29.39 1.77
CA ASN A 72 9.82 30.63 1.77
C ASN A 72 9.29 31.53 0.64
N SER A 73 9.05 32.77 0.95
CA SER A 73 8.74 33.80 -0.04
C SER A 73 9.52 35.08 0.26
N ASP A 74 9.78 35.86 -0.74
CA ASP A 74 10.28 37.22 -0.57
C ASP A 74 9.13 38.23 -0.57
N ASN A 75 9.48 39.53 -0.38
CA ASN A 75 8.48 40.61 -0.35
C ASN A 75 7.90 40.96 -1.74
N LYS A 76 8.34 40.30 -2.81
CA LYS A 76 7.97 40.62 -4.18
C LYS A 76 7.20 39.50 -4.85
N SER A 77 7.55 38.26 -4.58
CA SER A 77 6.94 37.11 -5.24
C SER A 77 7.13 35.83 -4.44
N GLY A 78 6.24 34.88 -4.66
CA GLY A 78 6.34 33.54 -4.11
C GLY A 78 5.64 32.54 -5.02
N SER A 79 6.03 31.28 -4.92
CA SER A 79 5.30 30.18 -5.52
C SER A 79 3.93 30.04 -4.84
N THR A 80 2.98 29.41 -5.50
CA THR A 80 1.75 28.95 -4.81
C THR A 80 1.79 27.43 -4.74
N TRP A 81 1.69 26.91 -3.53
CA TRP A 81 1.85 25.50 -3.24
C TRP A 81 0.68 24.97 -2.43
N GLN A 82 0.03 23.93 -2.94
CA GLN A 82 -1.04 23.21 -2.27
C GLN A 82 -0.59 21.77 -2.09
N VAL A 83 -0.81 21.21 -0.91
CA VAL A 83 -0.43 19.83 -0.55
C VAL A 83 -1.62 19.12 0.05
N LYS A 84 -1.83 17.88 -0.35
CA LYS A 84 -2.83 16.98 0.22
C LYS A 84 -2.33 15.53 0.25
N ASN A 85 -3.12 14.65 0.84
CA ASN A 85 -2.89 13.20 0.86
C ASN A 85 -1.50 12.81 1.36
N VAL A 86 -0.98 13.55 2.34
CA VAL A 86 0.33 13.26 2.94
C VAL A 86 0.29 11.90 3.63
N LYS A 87 1.18 10.99 3.23
CA LYS A 87 1.29 9.64 3.78
C LYS A 87 2.74 9.37 4.18
N LEU A 88 2.92 8.78 5.33
CA LEU A 88 4.19 8.18 5.74
C LEU A 88 4.02 6.66 5.59
N ALA A 89 4.82 6.04 4.75
CA ALA A 89 4.80 4.60 4.53
C ALA A 89 6.18 4.00 4.79
N LEU A 90 6.22 2.75 5.22
CA LEU A 90 7.44 1.95 5.25
C LEU A 90 7.62 1.33 3.87
N GLY A 91 8.80 1.45 3.28
CA GLY A 91 9.16 0.91 1.97
C GLY A 91 9.49 1.97 0.93
N HIS A 92 10.04 1.53 -0.19
CA HIS A 92 10.32 2.39 -1.35
C HIS A 92 9.02 2.59 -2.14
N LEU A 93 8.68 3.84 -2.46
CA LEU A 93 7.56 4.16 -3.32
C LEU A 93 8.14 4.45 -4.71
N ASP A 94 7.81 3.63 -5.70
CA ASP A 94 8.26 3.84 -7.08
C ASP A 94 7.81 5.20 -7.61
N GLN A 95 8.76 5.92 -8.23
CA GLN A 95 8.50 7.20 -8.89
C GLN A 95 7.54 6.97 -10.08
N PRO A 96 6.54 7.84 -10.30
CA PRO A 96 5.83 7.81 -11.57
C PRO A 96 6.83 8.10 -12.70
N VAL A 97 7.02 7.16 -13.61
CA VAL A 97 7.89 7.32 -14.78
C VAL A 97 7.39 8.47 -15.65
N GLN A 98 8.20 9.51 -15.78
CA GLN A 98 8.00 10.58 -16.76
C GLN A 98 8.10 9.96 -18.17
N PRO A 99 7.22 10.30 -19.12
CA PRO A 99 7.30 9.74 -20.47
C PRO A 99 8.65 10.11 -21.12
N THR A 100 9.44 9.10 -21.40
CA THR A 100 10.70 9.20 -22.13
C THR A 100 10.42 9.50 -23.60
N PRO A 101 11.16 10.38 -24.28
CA PRO A 101 11.01 10.58 -25.73
C PRO A 101 11.32 9.28 -26.48
N THR A 102 10.51 8.97 -27.46
CA THR A 102 10.57 7.78 -28.33
C THR A 102 11.98 7.50 -28.83
N PRO A 103 12.59 6.34 -28.53
CA PRO A 103 13.88 5.98 -29.10
C PRO A 103 13.73 5.40 -30.51
N THR A 104 14.68 5.72 -31.35
CA THR A 104 14.95 5.13 -32.66
C THR A 104 15.20 3.62 -32.53
N PRO A 105 14.76 2.75 -33.45
CA PRO A 105 14.84 1.29 -33.29
C PRO A 105 16.29 0.80 -33.28
N ASP A 106 16.65 0.05 -32.24
CA ASP A 106 17.95 -0.56 -32.01
C ASP A 106 17.87 -2.10 -32.20
N PRO A 107 18.96 -2.78 -32.55
CA PRO A 107 18.93 -4.17 -33.00
C PRO A 107 18.62 -5.17 -31.87
N ALA A 108 18.13 -6.34 -32.27
CA ALA A 108 17.53 -7.43 -31.50
C ALA A 108 18.17 -7.77 -30.15
N PRO A 109 17.35 -8.05 -29.10
CA PRO A 109 17.82 -8.19 -27.72
C PRO A 109 18.55 -9.51 -27.45
N LYS A 110 19.68 -9.39 -26.73
CA LYS A 110 20.38 -10.46 -26.05
C LYS A 110 19.50 -10.99 -24.89
N PRO A 111 19.47 -12.29 -24.58
CA PRO A 111 18.59 -12.82 -23.53
C PRO A 111 18.87 -12.18 -22.17
N THR A 112 17.78 -11.70 -21.56
CA THR A 112 17.74 -11.04 -20.25
C THR A 112 18.05 -12.06 -19.15
N PRO A 113 18.88 -11.74 -18.14
CA PRO A 113 19.01 -12.58 -16.95
C PRO A 113 17.70 -12.62 -16.17
N ASP A 114 17.42 -13.78 -15.58
CA ASP A 114 16.27 -14.08 -14.75
C ASP A 114 16.05 -13.00 -13.67
N PRO A 115 14.81 -12.50 -13.45
CA PRO A 115 14.57 -11.43 -12.50
C PRO A 115 14.93 -11.89 -11.09
N THR A 116 15.79 -11.12 -10.44
CA THR A 116 16.10 -11.29 -9.01
C THR A 116 14.82 -11.16 -8.19
N PRO A 117 14.51 -12.09 -7.27
CA PRO A 117 13.33 -11.99 -6.42
C PRO A 117 13.31 -10.65 -5.69
N ALA A 118 12.16 -9.98 -5.69
CA ALA A 118 11.97 -8.75 -4.93
C ALA A 118 12.29 -8.99 -3.45
N PRO A 119 12.97 -8.06 -2.75
CA PRO A 119 13.28 -8.23 -1.33
C PRO A 119 11.98 -8.43 -0.54
N ALA A 120 11.93 -9.47 0.27
CA ALA A 120 10.87 -9.68 1.24
C ALA A 120 10.71 -8.42 2.12
N PRO A 121 9.49 -8.01 2.48
CA PRO A 121 9.27 -6.83 3.30
C PRO A 121 10.04 -6.95 4.60
N SER A 122 11.00 -6.05 4.80
CA SER A 122 11.84 -5.98 6.00
C SER A 122 11.07 -5.32 7.13
N GLY A 123 10.43 -6.12 7.93
CA GLY A 123 9.68 -5.80 9.12
C GLY A 123 8.91 -7.06 9.53
N ASN A 124 8.58 -7.25 10.81
CA ASN A 124 7.86 -8.44 11.28
C ASN A 124 6.50 -8.61 10.60
N ASN A 125 6.49 -9.02 9.32
CA ASN A 125 5.26 -9.45 8.66
C ASN A 125 4.81 -10.76 9.29
N LEU A 126 3.63 -10.76 9.90
CA LEU A 126 3.06 -11.94 10.56
C LEU A 126 2.48 -12.95 9.56
N LEU A 127 2.47 -12.64 8.26
CA LEU A 127 1.96 -13.51 7.20
C LEU A 127 3.10 -14.27 6.51
N SER A 128 2.88 -15.53 6.27
CA SER A 128 3.68 -16.34 5.33
C SER A 128 3.08 -16.28 3.93
N ASN A 129 3.87 -16.57 2.91
CA ASN A 129 3.47 -16.50 1.48
C ASN A 129 2.71 -15.20 1.14
N ALA A 130 3.22 -14.09 1.64
CA ALA A 130 2.58 -12.78 1.55
C ALA A 130 2.61 -12.18 0.14
N GLY A 131 3.61 -12.55 -0.68
CA GLY A 131 3.72 -12.21 -2.10
C GLY A 131 3.14 -13.27 -3.03
N PHE A 132 2.37 -14.23 -2.53
CA PHE A 132 1.64 -15.24 -3.33
C PHE A 132 2.51 -16.10 -4.27
N GLU A 133 3.79 -16.29 -3.95
CA GLU A 133 4.75 -17.00 -4.81
C GLU A 133 4.63 -18.54 -4.71
N SER A 134 4.11 -19.06 -3.59
CA SER A 134 3.89 -20.48 -3.36
C SER A 134 2.43 -20.86 -3.56
N TRP A 135 2.18 -21.91 -4.36
CA TRP A 135 0.84 -22.35 -4.75
C TRP A 135 0.61 -23.83 -4.50
N ASP A 136 -0.59 -24.15 -3.97
CA ASP A 136 -1.11 -25.50 -3.83
C ASP A 136 -2.19 -25.70 -4.90
N ALA A 137 -1.87 -26.40 -5.97
CA ALA A 137 -2.77 -26.73 -7.07
C ALA A 137 -3.69 -25.57 -7.55
N THR A 138 -4.63 -25.09 -6.76
CA THR A 138 -5.66 -24.12 -7.16
C THR A 138 -5.72 -22.86 -6.31
N ALA A 139 -4.84 -22.72 -5.32
CA ALA A 139 -4.83 -21.56 -4.41
C ALA A 139 -3.41 -21.27 -3.93
N PRO A 140 -3.11 -20.01 -3.57
CA PRO A 140 -1.86 -19.70 -2.90
C PRO A 140 -1.80 -20.41 -1.56
N ALA A 141 -0.65 -21.00 -1.24
CA ALA A 141 -0.45 -21.68 0.05
C ALA A 141 -0.84 -20.74 1.20
N VAL A 142 -1.55 -21.28 2.19
CA VAL A 142 -2.10 -20.60 3.38
C VAL A 142 -3.17 -19.53 3.14
N TRP A 143 -3.53 -19.22 1.89
CA TRP A 143 -4.44 -18.11 1.57
C TRP A 143 -5.89 -18.53 1.30
N LYS A 144 -6.22 -19.79 1.24
CA LYS A 144 -7.60 -20.25 1.11
C LYS A 144 -7.99 -21.05 2.36
N SER A 145 -8.64 -20.39 3.30
CA SER A 145 -9.19 -21.06 4.49
C SER A 145 -10.57 -21.68 4.22
N SER A 146 -11.13 -22.37 5.22
CA SER A 146 -12.46 -22.96 5.15
C SER A 146 -13.60 -21.95 4.87
N ILE A 147 -13.38 -20.67 5.16
CA ILE A 147 -14.36 -19.59 4.91
C ILE A 147 -14.12 -18.87 3.57
N GLY A 148 -13.07 -19.21 2.84
CA GLY A 148 -12.78 -18.66 1.51
C GLY A 148 -13.71 -19.27 0.46
N ASN A 149 -14.33 -18.42 -0.37
CA ASN A 149 -15.27 -18.82 -1.43
C ASN A 149 -14.98 -18.15 -2.78
N ALA A 150 -13.85 -17.47 -2.92
CA ALA A 150 -13.41 -16.93 -4.19
C ALA A 150 -12.87 -18.06 -5.09
N THR A 151 -13.00 -17.86 -6.41
CA THR A 151 -12.20 -18.56 -7.41
C THR A 151 -10.88 -17.84 -7.53
N LEU A 152 -9.79 -18.55 -7.29
CA LEU A 152 -8.44 -18.02 -7.29
C LEU A 152 -7.69 -18.54 -8.49
N SER A 153 -6.88 -17.71 -9.12
CA SER A 153 -5.95 -18.13 -10.16
C SER A 153 -4.66 -17.32 -10.05
N GLN A 154 -3.57 -17.97 -10.42
CA GLN A 154 -2.25 -17.34 -10.51
C GLN A 154 -2.22 -16.35 -11.66
N SER A 155 -1.56 -15.23 -11.48
CA SER A 155 -1.33 -14.20 -12.50
C SER A 155 0.14 -13.83 -12.53
N THR A 156 0.71 -13.67 -13.72
CA THR A 156 2.06 -13.14 -13.93
C THR A 156 2.08 -11.60 -13.98
N THR A 157 0.92 -10.96 -13.95
CA THR A 157 0.84 -9.52 -13.64
C THR A 157 0.94 -9.36 -12.15
N ALA A 158 2.15 -9.22 -11.62
CA ALA A 158 2.47 -9.11 -10.21
C ALA A 158 2.87 -7.67 -9.85
N HIS A 159 2.75 -7.29 -8.59
CA HIS A 159 3.32 -6.07 -8.02
C HIS A 159 4.76 -6.31 -7.61
N GLY A 160 5.02 -7.42 -6.91
CA GLY A 160 6.33 -7.91 -6.56
C GLY A 160 6.52 -9.38 -6.95
N GLY A 161 7.75 -9.89 -7.03
CA GLY A 161 8.02 -11.29 -7.35
C GLY A 161 7.57 -11.71 -8.75
N GLN A 162 7.07 -12.95 -8.87
CA GLN A 162 6.65 -13.55 -10.14
C GLN A 162 5.13 -13.64 -10.28
N TYR A 163 4.40 -13.74 -9.16
CA TYR A 163 2.99 -14.07 -9.16
C TYR A 163 2.16 -13.18 -8.24
N ALA A 164 0.97 -12.87 -8.67
CA ALA A 164 -0.10 -12.30 -7.89
C ALA A 164 -1.31 -13.24 -7.90
N VAL A 165 -2.25 -13.07 -6.99
CA VAL A 165 -3.50 -13.82 -6.99
C VAL A 165 -4.63 -13.03 -7.64
N LYS A 166 -5.28 -13.59 -8.68
CA LYS A 166 -6.51 -13.07 -9.24
C LYS A 166 -7.70 -13.60 -8.44
N VAL A 167 -8.54 -12.67 -7.97
CA VAL A 167 -9.72 -12.97 -7.14
C VAL A 167 -10.98 -12.78 -7.98
N THR A 168 -11.67 -13.88 -8.25
CA THR A 168 -12.91 -13.90 -9.04
C THR A 168 -13.98 -14.74 -8.35
N GLY A 169 -15.07 -15.02 -9.05
CA GLY A 169 -16.13 -15.91 -8.63
C GLY A 169 -17.50 -15.45 -9.14
N ASP A 170 -18.59 -16.05 -8.61
CA ASP A 170 -19.95 -15.68 -9.01
C ASP A 170 -20.23 -14.21 -8.70
N ALA A 171 -20.61 -13.44 -9.74
CA ALA A 171 -20.94 -12.04 -9.61
C ALA A 171 -22.14 -11.76 -8.67
N ARG A 172 -22.99 -12.77 -8.43
CA ARG A 172 -24.16 -12.66 -7.53
C ARG A 172 -23.80 -12.80 -6.05
N ALA A 173 -22.56 -13.18 -5.73
CA ALA A 173 -22.10 -13.43 -4.36
C ALA A 173 -20.91 -12.55 -3.99
N ASN A 174 -20.70 -12.33 -2.68
CA ASN A 174 -19.44 -11.83 -2.17
C ASN A 174 -18.42 -12.97 -2.19
N LYS A 175 -17.23 -12.71 -2.73
CA LYS A 175 -16.15 -13.68 -2.89
C LYS A 175 -15.01 -13.31 -1.94
N ARG A 176 -14.53 -14.25 -1.14
CA ARG A 176 -13.52 -13.99 -0.11
C ARG A 176 -12.23 -14.73 -0.44
N LEU A 177 -11.15 -13.98 -0.65
CA LEU A 177 -9.81 -14.47 -0.44
C LEU A 177 -9.54 -14.41 1.07
N SER A 178 -9.22 -15.53 1.68
CA SER A 178 -9.07 -15.64 3.12
C SER A 178 -7.71 -16.23 3.47
N TYR A 179 -7.02 -15.64 4.45
CA TYR A 179 -5.82 -16.22 5.04
C TYR A 179 -6.20 -17.36 5.99
N ALA A 180 -5.29 -18.28 6.23
CA ALA A 180 -5.43 -19.30 7.27
C ALA A 180 -5.69 -18.67 8.66
N GLU A 181 -6.15 -19.45 9.59
CA GLU A 181 -6.42 -18.98 10.95
C GLU A 181 -5.15 -18.49 11.63
N LEU A 182 -5.25 -17.30 12.23
CA LEU A 182 -4.22 -16.67 13.03
C LEU A 182 -4.72 -16.49 14.45
N SER A 183 -4.04 -17.08 15.42
CA SER A 183 -4.28 -16.82 16.83
C SER A 183 -3.45 -15.62 17.25
N LEU A 184 -4.12 -14.49 17.47
CA LEU A 184 -3.49 -13.20 17.75
C LEU A 184 -3.71 -12.78 19.21
N LYS A 185 -2.72 -12.15 19.80
CA LYS A 185 -2.81 -11.48 21.11
C LYS A 185 -3.70 -10.24 21.01
N ALA A 186 -4.11 -9.66 22.16
CA ALA A 186 -4.66 -8.32 22.19
C ALA A 186 -3.64 -7.33 21.60
N GLY A 187 -4.11 -6.32 20.85
CA GLY A 187 -3.24 -5.35 20.22
C GLY A 187 -3.88 -4.69 19.00
N THR A 188 -3.17 -3.74 18.42
CA THR A 188 -3.55 -3.03 17.21
C THR A 188 -2.78 -3.60 16.03
N TYR A 189 -3.49 -3.96 14.98
CA TYR A 189 -2.95 -4.60 13.79
C TYR A 189 -3.23 -3.78 12.55
N THR A 190 -2.26 -3.72 11.66
CA THR A 190 -2.41 -3.11 10.34
C THR A 190 -2.23 -4.17 9.27
N PHE A 191 -3.31 -4.47 8.55
CA PHE A 191 -3.34 -5.33 7.38
C PHE A 191 -3.30 -4.49 6.13
N SER A 192 -2.30 -4.69 5.28
CA SER A 192 -2.15 -4.00 4.00
C SER A 192 -1.77 -4.97 2.89
N PHE A 193 -2.11 -4.61 1.65
CA PHE A 193 -1.79 -5.35 0.44
C PHE A 193 -1.91 -4.44 -0.78
N TYR A 194 -1.25 -4.80 -1.86
CA TYR A 194 -1.46 -4.14 -3.14
C TYR A 194 -2.59 -4.82 -3.91
N VAL A 195 -3.37 -4.00 -4.64
CA VAL A 195 -4.49 -4.47 -5.45
C VAL A 195 -4.52 -3.75 -6.79
N ASN A 196 -4.89 -4.48 -7.85
CA ASN A 196 -5.01 -3.97 -9.21
C ASN A 196 -6.30 -4.50 -9.84
N GLY A 197 -7.15 -3.63 -10.38
CA GLY A 197 -8.36 -4.02 -11.08
C GLY A 197 -8.02 -4.78 -12.37
N ALA A 198 -8.32 -6.07 -12.41
CA ALA A 198 -8.21 -6.87 -13.63
C ALA A 198 -9.39 -6.60 -14.58
N GLU A 199 -10.49 -6.12 -14.05
CA GLU A 199 -11.71 -5.76 -14.77
C GLU A 199 -12.23 -4.41 -14.29
N ALA A 200 -13.08 -3.78 -15.11
CA ALA A 200 -13.73 -2.53 -14.73
C ALA A 200 -14.66 -2.72 -13.52
N ASN A 201 -14.92 -1.63 -12.80
CA ASN A 201 -15.82 -1.60 -11.63
C ASN A 201 -15.44 -2.60 -10.52
N ALA A 202 -14.17 -2.88 -10.33
CA ALA A 202 -13.70 -3.69 -9.22
C ALA A 202 -13.84 -2.93 -7.90
N HIS A 203 -14.42 -3.59 -6.89
CA HIS A 203 -14.60 -3.06 -5.54
C HIS A 203 -14.31 -4.14 -4.51
N LEU A 204 -13.63 -3.78 -3.45
CA LEU A 204 -13.34 -4.70 -2.36
C LEU A 204 -13.74 -4.13 -0.99
N LYS A 205 -13.88 -5.03 -0.03
CA LYS A 205 -13.80 -4.71 1.40
C LYS A 205 -12.71 -5.57 2.02
N THR A 206 -11.91 -4.95 2.87
CA THR A 206 -10.95 -5.69 3.67
C THR A 206 -11.41 -5.77 5.12
N GLY A 207 -11.00 -6.81 5.84
CA GLY A 207 -11.37 -7.02 7.22
C GLY A 207 -10.90 -8.37 7.75
N TYR A 208 -11.62 -8.90 8.72
CA TYR A 208 -11.34 -10.21 9.29
C TYR A 208 -12.63 -10.90 9.76
N ALA A 209 -12.56 -12.20 9.93
CA ALA A 209 -13.59 -12.98 10.59
C ALA A 209 -13.06 -13.55 11.91
N ILE A 210 -13.86 -13.50 12.97
CA ILE A 210 -13.56 -14.18 14.24
C ILE A 210 -13.91 -15.66 14.09
N MET A 211 -12.97 -16.53 14.48
CA MET A 211 -13.09 -17.97 14.38
C MET A 211 -13.30 -18.58 15.75
N THR A 212 -14.29 -19.44 15.87
CA THR A 212 -14.56 -20.27 17.05
C THR A 212 -14.71 -21.72 16.57
N ASP A 213 -13.91 -22.64 17.10
CA ASP A 213 -13.89 -24.04 16.67
C ASP A 213 -13.79 -24.20 15.13
N HIS A 214 -12.85 -23.48 14.52
CA HIS A 214 -12.56 -23.47 13.09
C HIS A 214 -13.72 -23.00 12.18
N LYS A 215 -14.66 -22.22 12.70
CA LYS A 215 -15.80 -21.67 11.95
C LYS A 215 -16.20 -20.30 12.49
N VAL A 216 -16.92 -19.54 11.65
CA VAL A 216 -17.59 -18.32 12.06
C VAL A 216 -18.86 -18.71 12.81
N ALA A 217 -18.97 -18.33 14.08
CA ALA A 217 -20.09 -18.72 14.93
C ALA A 217 -21.35 -17.87 14.63
N ASP A 218 -21.19 -16.57 14.48
CA ASP A 218 -22.28 -15.64 14.15
C ASP A 218 -21.95 -14.80 12.91
N TYR A 219 -22.65 -15.04 11.82
CA TYR A 219 -22.45 -14.31 10.56
C TYR A 219 -22.79 -12.81 10.62
N LYS A 220 -23.45 -12.34 11.66
CA LYS A 220 -23.80 -10.92 11.82
C LYS A 220 -22.76 -10.14 12.58
N THR A 221 -22.08 -10.78 13.53
CA THR A 221 -21.14 -10.13 14.47
C THR A 221 -19.70 -10.48 14.23
N ASP A 222 -19.40 -11.66 13.69
CA ASP A 222 -18.02 -12.16 13.57
C ASP A 222 -17.33 -11.82 12.25
N TYR A 223 -18.05 -11.24 11.28
CA TYR A 223 -17.45 -10.65 10.09
C TYR A 223 -17.29 -9.13 10.26
N LEU A 224 -16.06 -8.67 10.41
CA LEU A 224 -15.73 -7.27 10.62
C LEU A 224 -15.02 -6.71 9.39
N TYR A 225 -15.70 -5.83 8.66
CA TYR A 225 -15.20 -5.23 7.44
C TYR A 225 -15.04 -3.72 7.57
N GLY A 226 -14.00 -3.20 6.95
CA GLY A 226 -13.87 -1.78 6.66
C GLY A 226 -14.81 -1.30 5.56
N ASN A 227 -14.62 -0.06 5.14
CA ASN A 227 -15.39 0.55 4.05
C ASN A 227 -15.09 -0.13 2.71
N SER A 228 -16.03 0.01 1.76
CA SER A 228 -15.82 -0.39 0.38
C SER A 228 -14.79 0.51 -0.28
N THR A 229 -13.86 -0.10 -1.00
CA THR A 229 -12.79 0.58 -1.75
C THR A 229 -12.92 0.25 -3.22
N ALA A 230 -12.97 1.26 -4.07
CA ALA A 230 -12.89 1.09 -5.52
C ALA A 230 -11.45 0.72 -5.90
N VAL A 231 -11.31 -0.22 -6.83
CA VAL A 231 -10.01 -0.69 -7.30
C VAL A 231 -9.79 -0.19 -8.73
N PRO A 232 -8.83 0.73 -8.94
CA PRO A 232 -8.50 1.22 -10.28
C PRO A 232 -8.04 0.08 -11.19
N GLN A 233 -8.55 0.06 -12.43
CA GLN A 233 -8.15 -0.94 -13.41
C GLN A 233 -6.74 -0.66 -13.92
N GLY A 234 -5.91 -1.70 -14.01
CA GLY A 234 -4.56 -1.63 -14.57
C GLY A 234 -3.53 -0.90 -13.71
N THR A 235 -3.89 -0.50 -12.48
CA THR A 235 -2.99 0.25 -11.60
C THR A 235 -2.92 -0.40 -10.22
N TRP A 236 -1.72 -0.70 -9.75
CA TRP A 236 -1.48 -1.19 -8.41
C TRP A 236 -1.72 -0.09 -7.37
N THR A 237 -2.53 -0.37 -6.38
CA THR A 237 -2.92 0.56 -5.31
C THR A 237 -2.78 -0.13 -3.96
N LEU A 238 -2.14 0.52 -3.00
CA LEU A 238 -2.05 0.02 -1.64
C LEU A 238 -3.38 0.20 -0.89
N VAL A 239 -3.90 -0.88 -0.34
CA VAL A 239 -5.04 -0.88 0.57
C VAL A 239 -4.55 -1.20 1.98
N THR A 240 -5.03 -0.43 2.96
CA THR A 240 -4.66 -0.60 4.36
C THR A 240 -5.91 -0.65 5.23
N HIS A 241 -5.94 -1.59 6.18
CA HIS A 241 -7.01 -1.76 7.16
C HIS A 241 -6.40 -1.95 8.55
N THR A 242 -6.66 -1.00 9.45
CA THR A 242 -6.23 -1.09 10.85
C THR A 242 -7.40 -1.53 11.72
N PHE A 243 -7.16 -2.50 12.60
CA PHE A 243 -8.14 -3.01 13.55
C PHE A 243 -7.49 -3.27 14.92
N LYS A 244 -8.32 -3.28 15.96
CA LYS A 244 -7.89 -3.55 17.33
C LYS A 244 -8.58 -4.80 17.87
N LEU A 245 -7.81 -5.64 18.54
CA LEU A 245 -8.31 -6.76 19.33
C LEU A 245 -8.11 -6.41 20.81
N ASP A 246 -9.22 -6.25 21.55
CA ASP A 246 -9.16 -5.92 22.99
C ASP A 246 -8.80 -7.13 23.87
N GLN A 247 -8.88 -8.34 23.30
CA GLN A 247 -8.46 -9.60 23.91
C GLN A 247 -7.95 -10.55 22.84
N PRO A 248 -7.21 -11.61 23.20
CA PRO A 248 -6.75 -12.61 22.24
C PRO A 248 -7.91 -13.21 21.45
N LYS A 249 -7.72 -13.37 20.14
CA LYS A 249 -8.70 -13.92 19.19
C LYS A 249 -8.01 -14.78 18.14
N THR A 250 -8.69 -15.84 17.72
CA THR A 250 -8.37 -16.52 16.45
C THR A 250 -9.19 -15.87 15.35
N ILE A 251 -8.53 -15.44 14.27
CA ILE A 251 -9.16 -14.74 13.14
C ILE A 251 -8.69 -15.31 11.81
N CYS A 252 -9.48 -15.08 10.76
CA CYS A 252 -9.03 -15.15 9.37
C CYS A 252 -9.05 -13.75 8.77
N LEU A 253 -7.95 -13.32 8.17
CA LEU A 253 -7.94 -12.07 7.39
C LEU A 253 -8.74 -12.27 6.09
N LEU A 254 -9.40 -11.22 5.65
CA LEU A 254 -10.32 -11.25 4.52
C LEU A 254 -10.06 -10.12 3.54
N ILE A 255 -9.96 -10.50 2.26
CA ILE A 255 -10.07 -9.58 1.12
C ILE A 255 -11.30 -10.02 0.33
N MET A 256 -12.38 -9.25 0.44
CA MET A 256 -13.66 -9.59 -0.14
C MET A 256 -13.86 -8.85 -1.46
N ASN A 257 -13.93 -9.59 -2.57
CA ASN A 257 -14.46 -9.10 -3.83
C ASN A 257 -15.99 -9.03 -3.70
N GLN A 258 -16.53 -7.84 -3.79
CA GLN A 258 -17.94 -7.60 -3.51
C GLN A 258 -18.85 -8.16 -4.60
N LYS A 259 -20.11 -8.43 -4.23
CA LYS A 259 -21.16 -8.75 -5.18
C LYS A 259 -21.26 -7.66 -6.27
N GLY A 260 -21.37 -8.05 -7.52
CA GLY A 260 -21.44 -7.13 -8.68
C GLY A 260 -20.10 -6.49 -9.07
N SER A 261 -19.03 -6.78 -8.35
CA SER A 261 -17.70 -6.24 -8.63
C SER A 261 -16.96 -7.05 -9.69
N GLY A 262 -16.16 -6.37 -10.53
CA GLY A 262 -15.19 -6.99 -11.42
C GLY A 262 -14.06 -7.71 -10.67
N ALA A 263 -13.30 -8.51 -11.38
CA ALA A 263 -12.12 -9.20 -10.85
C ALA A 263 -10.99 -8.22 -10.55
N PHE A 264 -10.14 -8.58 -9.57
CA PHE A 264 -8.92 -7.85 -9.24
C PHE A 264 -7.78 -8.81 -8.90
N LEU A 265 -6.57 -8.29 -8.96
CA LEU A 265 -5.33 -8.93 -8.52
C LEU A 265 -4.97 -8.43 -7.13
N VAL A 266 -4.39 -9.30 -6.32
CA VAL A 266 -3.84 -8.97 -4.98
C VAL A 266 -2.41 -9.44 -4.90
N ASP A 267 -1.55 -8.64 -4.27
CA ASP A 267 -0.14 -8.96 -4.08
C ASP A 267 0.44 -8.27 -2.83
N ASP A 268 1.63 -8.70 -2.41
CA ASP A 268 2.46 -8.12 -1.35
C ASP A 268 1.67 -7.78 -0.07
N ALA A 269 1.01 -8.77 0.50
CA ALA A 269 0.23 -8.61 1.72
C ALA A 269 1.12 -8.52 2.97
N THR A 270 0.71 -7.71 3.93
CA THR A 270 1.43 -7.52 5.19
C THR A 270 0.45 -7.43 6.35
N LEU A 271 0.71 -8.15 7.42
CA LEU A 271 0.10 -7.93 8.72
C LEU A 271 1.19 -7.52 9.71
N SER A 272 1.09 -6.31 10.26
CA SER A 272 2.04 -5.77 11.21
C SER A 272 1.36 -5.30 12.49
N THR A 273 2.13 -5.22 13.57
CA THR A 273 1.68 -4.72 14.88
C THR A 273 2.86 -4.17 15.66
N THR A 274 2.59 -3.22 16.57
CA THR A 274 3.59 -2.68 17.51
C THR A 274 3.35 -3.13 18.94
N ASP A 275 2.16 -3.65 19.25
CA ASP A 275 1.70 -3.95 20.61
C ASP A 275 1.00 -5.31 20.73
N GLY A 276 0.89 -6.07 19.64
CA GLY A 276 0.26 -7.38 19.57
C GLY A 276 1.26 -8.50 19.25
N GLY A 277 0.83 -9.43 18.40
CA GLY A 277 1.64 -10.55 17.87
C GLY A 277 0.85 -11.85 17.79
N VAL A 278 1.48 -12.89 17.25
CA VAL A 278 0.93 -14.26 17.23
C VAL A 278 1.03 -14.87 18.63
N GLN A 279 0.05 -15.68 19.02
CA GLN A 279 0.06 -16.43 20.30
C GLN A 279 1.03 -17.59 20.26
#